data_e6effb490dcf575fa36502b17ce7090f
#
_entry.id   e6effb490dcf575fa36502b17ce7090f
#
_cell.length_a   1.000
_cell.length_b   1.000
_cell.length_c   1.000
_cell.angle_alpha   90.00
_cell.angle_beta   90.00
_cell.angle_gamma   90.00
#
_symmetry.space_group_name_H-M   'P 1'
#
loop_
_entity.id
_entity.type
_entity.pdbx_description
1 polymer ?
#
loop_
_entity_poly.entity_id
_entity_poly.type
_entity_poly.pdbx_seq_one_letter_code
_entity_poly.pdbx_strand_id
1 'polypeptide(L)'
;MSIPFTRWPEEFARRYREKGYWQDLPLTDILTRHAASDSIAVIDGERQLSYRELNQAADNLACSLRRQGIKPGETALVQLGNVAELYITFFALLKLGVAPVLALFSHQRSELNAYASQIEPALLIADRQHALFSGDDFLNTFVAEHSSIRVVQLLNGNVELDLQDAINHPAEDFTATPSPADEVAYFQLSGGTTGTPKLIPRTHNDYYYSVRRSVEICQFTQQTRYLCAIPAAHNYAMSSPGSLGVFLAGGTVVLAADPSATLCFPLIEKHQVNVTALVPPAVSLWLQALTEGESRAQLASLKLLQVGGARLSATLAARIPAEIGCQLQQVFGMAEGLVNYTALDDAQERIINTQG
;
A
#
# COMPACT_ATOMS: atom_id res chain seq x y z
N MET A 1 -7.81 -21.03 11.52
CA MET A 1 -7.04 -20.86 12.78
C MET A 1 -6.70 -19.39 12.91
N SER A 2 -6.67 -18.80 14.10
CA SER A 2 -6.22 -17.43 14.27
C SER A 2 -4.70 -17.38 14.19
N ILE A 3 -4.16 -16.35 13.53
CA ILE A 3 -2.70 -16.12 13.46
C ILE A 3 -2.24 -15.66 14.85
N PRO A 4 -1.21 -16.28 15.44
CA PRO A 4 -0.74 -15.90 16.77
C PRO A 4 -0.15 -14.48 16.79
N PHE A 5 -0.58 -13.64 17.71
CA PHE A 5 -0.02 -12.32 17.96
C PHE A 5 -0.34 -11.85 19.38
N THR A 6 0.37 -10.83 19.87
CA THR A 6 0.09 -10.21 21.16
C THR A 6 -1.12 -9.28 21.05
N ARG A 7 -2.19 -9.62 21.75
CA ARG A 7 -3.43 -8.83 21.76
C ARG A 7 -3.31 -7.60 22.65
N TRP A 8 -4.10 -6.58 22.37
CA TRP A 8 -4.28 -5.45 23.29
C TRP A 8 -4.95 -5.92 24.58
N PRO A 9 -4.59 -5.34 25.75
CA PRO A 9 -5.34 -5.56 26.98
C PRO A 9 -6.82 -5.21 26.78
N GLU A 10 -7.72 -6.02 27.35
CA GLU A 10 -9.18 -5.86 27.17
C GLU A 10 -9.68 -4.45 27.56
N GLU A 11 -9.10 -3.85 28.59
CA GLU A 11 -9.43 -2.49 29.03
C GLU A 11 -9.15 -1.43 27.94
N PHE A 12 -8.05 -1.58 27.18
CA PHE A 12 -7.72 -0.68 26.08
C PHE A 12 -8.63 -0.92 24.89
N ALA A 13 -8.87 -2.19 24.52
CA ALA A 13 -9.77 -2.55 23.43
C ALA A 13 -11.18 -2.00 23.67
N ARG A 14 -11.71 -2.16 24.90
CA ARG A 14 -12.99 -1.57 25.30
C ARG A 14 -12.99 -0.05 25.18
N ARG A 15 -11.98 0.62 25.77
CA ARG A 15 -11.85 2.09 25.73
C ARG A 15 -11.74 2.63 24.30
N TYR A 16 -11.09 1.91 23.40
CA TYR A 16 -10.98 2.34 22.00
C TYR A 16 -12.31 2.24 21.27
N ARG A 17 -13.14 1.23 21.56
CA ARG A 17 -14.52 1.12 21.07
C ARG A 17 -15.42 2.22 21.64
N GLU A 18 -15.39 2.43 22.95
CA GLU A 18 -16.16 3.50 23.61
C GLU A 18 -15.86 4.90 23.06
N LYS A 19 -14.59 5.13 22.66
CA LYS A 19 -14.17 6.39 22.02
C LYS A 19 -14.41 6.43 20.51
N GLY A 20 -14.95 5.38 19.91
CA GLY A 20 -15.15 5.26 18.46
C GLY A 20 -13.85 5.18 17.64
N TYR A 21 -12.73 4.85 18.30
CA TYR A 21 -11.47 4.61 17.59
C TYR A 21 -11.55 3.30 16.81
N TRP A 22 -11.97 2.24 17.47
CA TRP A 22 -12.26 0.94 16.86
C TRP A 22 -13.76 0.85 16.55
N GLN A 23 -14.06 0.53 15.30
CA GLN A 23 -15.42 0.48 14.77
C GLN A 23 -15.85 -0.93 14.40
N ASP A 24 -14.96 -1.92 14.62
CA ASP A 24 -15.15 -3.34 14.27
C ASP A 24 -15.47 -3.56 12.78
N LEU A 25 -14.91 -2.68 11.93
CA LEU A 25 -15.00 -2.78 10.48
C LEU A 25 -13.74 -3.47 9.92
N PRO A 26 -13.90 -4.40 8.97
CA PRO A 26 -12.76 -4.97 8.26
C PRO A 26 -12.13 -3.95 7.31
N LEU A 27 -10.85 -4.07 7.01
CA LEU A 27 -10.17 -3.19 6.04
C LEU A 27 -10.77 -3.29 4.62
N THR A 28 -11.48 -4.36 4.32
CA THR A 28 -12.23 -4.49 3.05
C THR A 28 -13.29 -3.41 2.89
N ASP A 29 -13.82 -2.85 3.99
CA ASP A 29 -14.78 -1.75 3.96
C ASP A 29 -14.23 -0.51 3.22
N ILE A 30 -12.92 -0.27 3.28
CA ILE A 30 -12.25 0.83 2.56
C ILE A 30 -12.59 0.79 1.05
N LEU A 31 -12.66 -0.39 0.46
CA LEU A 31 -13.03 -0.57 -0.94
C LEU A 31 -14.53 -0.79 -1.12
N THR A 32 -15.13 -1.67 -0.32
CA THR A 32 -16.51 -2.13 -0.56
C THR A 32 -17.56 -1.03 -0.39
N ARG A 33 -17.30 0.00 0.42
CA ARG A 33 -18.17 1.19 0.53
C ARG A 33 -18.35 1.93 -0.79
N HIS A 34 -17.40 1.78 -1.71
CA HIS A 34 -17.42 2.40 -3.05
C HIS A 34 -17.68 1.40 -4.17
N ALA A 35 -18.00 0.13 -3.87
CA ALA A 35 -18.11 -0.95 -4.85
C ALA A 35 -19.14 -0.72 -5.97
N ALA A 36 -20.09 0.19 -5.78
CA ALA A 36 -21.07 0.58 -6.80
C ALA A 36 -20.64 1.80 -7.63
N SER A 37 -19.50 2.42 -7.33
CA SER A 37 -19.03 3.66 -7.97
C SER A 37 -18.26 3.37 -9.25
N ASP A 38 -18.56 4.13 -10.30
CA ASP A 38 -17.81 4.16 -11.57
C ASP A 38 -16.69 5.20 -11.57
N SER A 39 -16.48 5.91 -10.42
CA SER A 39 -15.33 6.80 -10.26
C SER A 39 -14.03 6.01 -10.34
N ILE A 40 -13.01 6.60 -10.95
CA ILE A 40 -11.70 5.95 -11.12
C ILE A 40 -11.00 5.82 -9.76
N ALA A 41 -10.66 4.61 -9.39
CA ALA A 41 -9.90 4.27 -8.18
C ALA A 41 -8.39 4.24 -8.43
N VAL A 42 -7.98 3.60 -9.54
CA VAL A 42 -6.57 3.39 -9.87
C VAL A 42 -6.30 3.73 -11.33
N ILE A 43 -5.20 4.44 -11.58
CA ILE A 43 -4.62 4.65 -12.91
C ILE A 43 -3.24 4.00 -12.92
N ASP A 44 -3.03 3.06 -13.86
CA ASP A 44 -1.81 2.27 -14.02
C ASP A 44 -1.40 2.31 -15.50
N GLY A 45 -0.50 3.21 -15.85
CA GLY A 45 -0.18 3.54 -17.24
C GLY A 45 -1.39 4.09 -18.00
N GLU A 46 -1.82 3.38 -19.03
CA GLU A 46 -3.03 3.73 -19.80
C GLU A 46 -4.29 3.03 -19.24
N ARG A 47 -4.13 2.07 -18.36
CA ARG A 47 -5.24 1.34 -17.75
C ARG A 47 -5.85 2.15 -16.61
N GLN A 48 -7.18 2.21 -16.59
CA GLN A 48 -7.93 2.83 -15.51
C GLN A 48 -8.93 1.80 -14.95
N LEU A 49 -8.99 1.71 -13.64
CA LEU A 49 -9.95 0.87 -12.94
C LEU A 49 -10.85 1.76 -12.09
N SER A 50 -12.16 1.67 -12.31
CA SER A 50 -13.14 2.23 -11.40
C SER A 50 -13.17 1.45 -10.06
N TYR A 51 -13.80 2.02 -9.04
CA TYR A 51 -14.02 1.32 -7.77
C TYR A 51 -14.81 0.01 -7.98
N ARG A 52 -15.81 0.03 -8.85
CA ARG A 52 -16.60 -1.16 -9.23
C ARG A 52 -15.68 -2.23 -9.82
N GLU A 53 -14.84 -1.87 -10.79
CA GLU A 53 -13.94 -2.81 -11.45
C GLU A 53 -12.86 -3.32 -10.50
N LEU A 54 -12.26 -2.45 -9.68
CA LEU A 54 -11.30 -2.85 -8.65
C LEU A 54 -11.90 -3.84 -7.65
N ASN A 55 -13.14 -3.57 -7.19
CA ASN A 55 -13.85 -4.45 -6.28
C ASN A 55 -14.17 -5.79 -6.92
N GLN A 56 -14.66 -5.79 -8.17
CA GLN A 56 -14.95 -7.02 -8.93
C GLN A 56 -13.70 -7.85 -9.18
N ALA A 57 -12.60 -7.21 -9.57
CA ALA A 57 -11.31 -7.87 -9.76
C ALA A 57 -10.82 -8.56 -8.47
N ALA A 58 -10.99 -7.89 -7.33
CA ALA A 58 -10.66 -8.47 -6.02
C ALA A 58 -11.59 -9.65 -5.66
N ASP A 59 -12.87 -9.59 -5.98
CA ASP A 59 -13.81 -10.70 -5.77
C ASP A 59 -13.46 -11.89 -6.68
N ASN A 60 -13.13 -11.63 -7.94
CA ASN A 60 -12.73 -12.66 -8.90
C ASN A 60 -11.49 -13.42 -8.42
N LEU A 61 -10.43 -12.68 -8.04
CA LEU A 61 -9.21 -13.29 -7.53
C LEU A 61 -9.47 -14.07 -6.23
N ALA A 62 -10.22 -13.51 -5.30
CA ALA A 62 -10.56 -14.19 -4.05
C ALA A 62 -11.33 -15.50 -4.32
N CYS A 63 -12.29 -15.49 -5.24
CA CYS A 63 -13.03 -16.68 -5.64
C CYS A 63 -12.11 -17.74 -6.27
N SER A 64 -11.22 -17.33 -7.17
CA SER A 64 -10.24 -18.20 -7.81
C SER A 64 -9.29 -18.85 -6.79
N LEU A 65 -8.75 -18.09 -5.86
CA LEU A 65 -7.86 -18.59 -4.79
C LEU A 65 -8.60 -19.57 -3.86
N ARG A 66 -9.87 -19.27 -3.52
CA ARG A 66 -10.71 -20.20 -2.72
C ARG A 66 -10.91 -21.52 -3.44
N ARG A 67 -11.19 -21.51 -4.75
CA ARG A 67 -11.31 -22.72 -5.57
C ARG A 67 -10.01 -23.54 -5.62
N GLN A 68 -8.86 -22.88 -5.54
CA GLN A 68 -7.53 -23.50 -5.46
C GLN A 68 -7.20 -24.01 -4.04
N GLY A 69 -8.11 -23.88 -3.08
CA GLY A 69 -7.97 -24.43 -1.73
C GLY A 69 -7.34 -23.51 -0.71
N ILE A 70 -7.19 -22.21 -1.00
CA ILE A 70 -6.78 -21.20 0.01
C ILE A 70 -7.95 -20.95 0.96
N LYS A 71 -7.64 -20.91 2.27
CA LYS A 71 -8.64 -20.87 3.35
C LYS A 71 -8.46 -19.65 4.27
N PRO A 72 -9.53 -19.17 4.91
CA PRO A 72 -9.43 -18.16 5.96
C PRO A 72 -8.47 -18.56 7.08
N GLY A 73 -7.71 -17.61 7.60
CA GLY A 73 -6.72 -17.82 8.66
C GLY A 73 -5.36 -18.31 8.16
N GLU A 74 -5.18 -18.46 6.85
CA GLU A 74 -3.87 -18.71 6.24
C GLU A 74 -3.15 -17.39 5.95
N THR A 75 -1.90 -17.52 5.53
CA THR A 75 -1.03 -16.39 5.18
C THR A 75 -0.60 -16.45 3.72
N ALA A 76 -0.23 -15.31 3.17
CA ALA A 76 0.29 -15.19 1.81
C ALA A 76 1.56 -14.35 1.78
N LEU A 77 2.50 -14.73 0.93
CA LEU A 77 3.65 -13.88 0.58
C LEU A 77 3.41 -13.25 -0.79
N VAL A 78 3.46 -11.92 -0.86
CA VAL A 78 3.18 -11.15 -2.06
C VAL A 78 4.37 -10.27 -2.39
N GLN A 79 4.88 -10.34 -3.63
CA GLN A 79 5.92 -9.45 -4.14
C GLN A 79 5.53 -8.92 -5.52
N LEU A 80 4.87 -7.77 -5.51
CA LEU A 80 4.46 -7.03 -6.71
C LEU A 80 5.01 -5.60 -6.66
N GLY A 81 5.23 -5.02 -7.83
CA GLY A 81 5.63 -3.61 -7.96
C GLY A 81 4.48 -2.63 -7.76
N ASN A 82 4.69 -1.39 -8.20
CA ASN A 82 3.65 -0.37 -8.23
C ASN A 82 2.70 -0.61 -9.41
N VAL A 83 1.85 -1.62 -9.28
CA VAL A 83 0.86 -2.04 -10.29
C VAL A 83 -0.52 -2.20 -9.65
N ALA A 84 -1.57 -2.11 -10.43
CA ALA A 84 -2.95 -2.23 -9.94
C ALA A 84 -3.21 -3.60 -9.28
N GLU A 85 -2.55 -4.65 -9.74
CA GLU A 85 -2.63 -6.01 -9.21
C GLU A 85 -2.21 -6.10 -7.74
N LEU A 86 -1.35 -5.19 -7.24
CA LEU A 86 -1.02 -5.14 -5.82
C LEU A 86 -2.26 -4.84 -4.96
N TYR A 87 -3.07 -3.86 -5.37
CA TYR A 87 -4.29 -3.51 -4.63
C TYR A 87 -5.38 -4.55 -4.81
N ILE A 88 -5.55 -5.09 -6.04
CA ILE A 88 -6.47 -6.20 -6.31
C ILE A 88 -6.14 -7.37 -5.39
N THR A 89 -4.87 -7.77 -5.34
CA THR A 89 -4.37 -8.86 -4.49
C THR A 89 -4.59 -8.58 -3.01
N PHE A 90 -4.23 -7.39 -2.54
CA PHE A 90 -4.41 -7.00 -1.14
C PHE A 90 -5.87 -7.14 -0.70
N PHE A 91 -6.80 -6.55 -1.44
CA PHE A 91 -8.22 -6.65 -1.10
C PHE A 91 -8.79 -8.05 -1.28
N ALA A 92 -8.34 -8.81 -2.28
CA ALA A 92 -8.76 -10.20 -2.47
C ALA A 92 -8.38 -11.08 -1.27
N LEU A 93 -7.16 -10.96 -0.78
CA LEU A 93 -6.68 -11.71 0.38
C LEU A 93 -7.43 -11.32 1.65
N LEU A 94 -7.65 -10.02 1.89
CA LEU A 94 -8.47 -9.57 3.01
C LEU A 94 -9.91 -10.10 2.93
N LYS A 95 -10.52 -10.12 1.74
CA LYS A 95 -11.88 -10.68 1.53
C LYS A 95 -11.95 -12.19 1.79
N LEU A 96 -10.85 -12.90 1.66
CA LEU A 96 -10.72 -14.33 2.01
C LEU A 96 -10.41 -14.56 3.49
N GLY A 97 -10.06 -13.52 4.25
CA GLY A 97 -9.55 -13.68 5.61
C GLY A 97 -8.14 -14.28 5.64
N VAL A 98 -7.33 -14.02 4.61
CA VAL A 98 -5.93 -14.42 4.48
C VAL A 98 -5.04 -13.20 4.76
N ALA A 99 -4.05 -13.35 5.62
CA ALA A 99 -3.17 -12.26 6.01
C ALA A 99 -1.90 -12.22 5.13
N PRO A 100 -1.72 -11.20 4.26
CA PRO A 100 -0.52 -11.09 3.45
C PRO A 100 0.66 -10.46 4.19
N VAL A 101 1.87 -10.86 3.80
CA VAL A 101 3.09 -10.06 3.86
C VAL A 101 3.30 -9.44 2.48
N LEU A 102 3.36 -8.12 2.40
CA LEU A 102 3.66 -7.39 1.18
C LEU A 102 5.16 -7.12 1.13
N ALA A 103 5.93 -8.01 0.51
CA ALA A 103 7.36 -7.81 0.31
C ALA A 103 7.61 -6.66 -0.67
N LEU A 104 8.62 -5.82 -0.39
CA LEU A 104 9.00 -4.77 -1.33
C LEU A 104 9.56 -5.39 -2.62
N PHE A 105 9.31 -4.75 -3.75
CA PHE A 105 9.80 -5.23 -5.05
C PHE A 105 11.34 -5.27 -5.12
N SER A 106 12.03 -4.51 -4.27
CA SER A 106 13.48 -4.53 -4.13
C SER A 106 14.04 -5.67 -3.28
N HIS A 107 13.19 -6.39 -2.52
CA HIS A 107 13.63 -7.50 -1.67
C HIS A 107 14.12 -8.69 -2.50
N GLN A 108 15.12 -9.38 -1.94
CA GLN A 108 15.80 -10.47 -2.59
C GLN A 108 15.56 -11.80 -1.84
N ARG A 109 16.31 -12.82 -2.22
CA ARG A 109 16.18 -14.19 -1.66
C ARG A 109 16.20 -14.25 -0.14
N SER A 110 17.07 -13.47 0.52
CA SER A 110 17.22 -13.50 1.97
C SER A 110 15.98 -13.05 2.70
N GLU A 111 15.37 -11.94 2.23
CA GLU A 111 14.16 -11.39 2.83
C GLU A 111 12.97 -12.31 2.60
N LEU A 112 12.78 -12.80 1.36
CA LEU A 112 11.66 -13.70 1.05
C LEU A 112 11.72 -15.00 1.86
N ASN A 113 12.90 -15.63 1.98
CA ASN A 113 13.08 -16.82 2.82
C ASN A 113 12.77 -16.53 4.29
N ALA A 114 13.22 -15.39 4.78
CA ALA A 114 12.95 -15.00 6.16
C ALA A 114 11.45 -14.76 6.43
N TYR A 115 10.74 -14.13 5.50
CA TYR A 115 9.28 -13.96 5.63
C TYR A 115 8.57 -15.30 5.55
N ALA A 116 8.88 -16.13 4.55
CA ALA A 116 8.24 -17.43 4.39
C ALA A 116 8.45 -18.33 5.60
N SER A 117 9.65 -18.30 6.21
CA SER A 117 9.94 -19.07 7.44
C SER A 117 9.16 -18.57 8.67
N GLN A 118 8.79 -17.27 8.71
CA GLN A 118 8.05 -16.70 9.83
C GLN A 118 6.53 -16.93 9.74
N ILE A 119 5.97 -16.94 8.52
CA ILE A 119 4.51 -17.02 8.35
C ILE A 119 4.03 -18.32 7.75
N GLU A 120 4.93 -19.18 7.25
CA GLU A 120 4.58 -20.44 6.57
C GLU A 120 3.44 -20.24 5.54
N PRO A 121 3.66 -19.40 4.48
CA PRO A 121 2.58 -18.98 3.61
C PRO A 121 1.99 -20.15 2.83
N ALA A 122 0.66 -20.17 2.68
CA ALA A 122 -0.04 -21.11 1.83
C ALA A 122 0.00 -20.71 0.35
N LEU A 123 0.24 -19.42 0.09
CA LEU A 123 0.16 -18.78 -1.21
C LEU A 123 1.39 -17.89 -1.44
N LEU A 124 1.97 -17.98 -2.63
CA LEU A 124 2.94 -17.03 -3.17
C LEU A 124 2.32 -16.30 -4.36
N ILE A 125 2.37 -14.96 -4.34
CA ILE A 125 2.05 -14.12 -5.49
C ILE A 125 3.27 -13.27 -5.82
N ALA A 126 3.76 -13.34 -7.06
CA ALA A 126 4.95 -12.62 -7.48
C ALA A 126 4.84 -12.14 -8.94
N ASP A 127 5.81 -11.35 -9.39
CA ASP A 127 5.88 -10.85 -10.76
C ASP A 127 7.08 -11.49 -11.49
N ARG A 128 6.86 -12.04 -12.68
CA ARG A 128 7.89 -12.56 -13.57
C ARG A 128 8.91 -11.50 -14.03
N GLN A 129 8.57 -10.23 -13.94
CA GLN A 129 9.51 -9.15 -14.24
C GLN A 129 10.54 -8.94 -13.12
N HIS A 130 10.30 -9.46 -11.91
CA HIS A 130 11.29 -9.44 -10.85
C HIS A 130 12.42 -10.46 -11.14
N ALA A 131 13.69 -10.07 -10.93
CA ALA A 131 14.85 -10.88 -11.28
C ALA A 131 14.84 -12.30 -10.69
N LEU A 132 14.32 -12.48 -9.48
CA LEU A 132 14.21 -13.80 -8.83
C LEU A 132 13.20 -14.72 -9.53
N PHE A 133 12.17 -14.17 -10.14
CA PHE A 133 11.07 -14.93 -10.75
C PHE A 133 11.09 -14.92 -12.27
N SER A 134 12.11 -14.31 -12.90
CA SER A 134 12.26 -14.26 -14.36
C SER A 134 12.50 -15.64 -14.97
N GLY A 135 13.02 -16.59 -14.19
CA GLY A 135 13.15 -18.01 -14.50
C GLY A 135 12.51 -18.89 -13.42
N ASP A 136 12.54 -20.19 -13.61
CA ASP A 136 11.89 -21.16 -12.70
C ASP A 136 12.80 -21.66 -11.58
N ASP A 137 14.13 -21.50 -11.70
CA ASP A 137 15.11 -22.09 -10.76
C ASP A 137 14.89 -21.62 -9.31
N PHE A 138 14.74 -20.29 -9.12
CA PHE A 138 14.47 -19.74 -7.79
C PHE A 138 13.11 -20.19 -7.28
N LEU A 139 12.07 -20.08 -8.11
CA LEU A 139 10.70 -20.45 -7.75
C LEU A 139 10.61 -21.91 -7.30
N ASN A 140 11.18 -22.83 -8.08
CA ASN A 140 11.17 -24.26 -7.77
C ASN A 140 11.90 -24.57 -6.46
N THR A 141 13.07 -23.95 -6.25
CA THR A 141 13.83 -24.10 -5.02
C THR A 141 13.06 -23.54 -3.82
N PHE A 142 12.50 -22.33 -3.96
CA PHE A 142 11.78 -21.65 -2.90
C PHE A 142 10.53 -22.41 -2.46
N VAL A 143 9.74 -22.92 -3.40
CA VAL A 143 8.56 -23.75 -3.10
C VAL A 143 8.94 -25.08 -2.46
N ALA A 144 10.05 -25.70 -2.90
CA ALA A 144 10.54 -26.93 -2.29
C ALA A 144 11.04 -26.73 -0.86
N GLU A 145 11.68 -25.59 -0.55
CA GLU A 145 12.16 -25.23 0.79
C GLU A 145 11.00 -24.82 1.72
N HIS A 146 9.89 -24.29 1.18
CA HIS A 146 8.73 -23.83 1.92
C HIS A 146 7.46 -24.63 1.57
N SER A 147 7.40 -25.86 2.05
CA SER A 147 6.34 -26.83 1.72
C SER A 147 4.91 -26.42 2.12
N SER A 148 4.75 -25.35 2.90
CA SER A 148 3.45 -24.73 3.18
C SER A 148 2.83 -24.09 1.94
N ILE A 149 3.64 -23.63 0.97
CA ILE A 149 3.18 -23.02 -0.27
C ILE A 149 2.53 -24.08 -1.14
N ARG A 150 1.23 -23.97 -1.34
CA ARG A 150 0.43 -24.90 -2.15
C ARG A 150 -0.07 -24.27 -3.43
N VAL A 151 -0.13 -22.93 -3.47
CA VAL A 151 -0.61 -22.16 -4.60
C VAL A 151 0.43 -21.10 -4.95
N VAL A 152 0.70 -20.96 -6.23
CA VAL A 152 1.55 -19.91 -6.80
C VAL A 152 0.76 -19.19 -7.87
N GLN A 153 0.80 -17.86 -7.85
CA GLN A 153 0.24 -17.00 -8.90
C GLN A 153 1.30 -16.00 -9.34
N LEU A 154 1.51 -15.88 -10.62
CA LEU A 154 2.54 -15.01 -11.19
C LEU A 154 1.91 -13.97 -12.11
N LEU A 155 2.13 -12.71 -11.84
CA LEU A 155 1.88 -11.64 -12.80
C LEU A 155 2.87 -11.81 -13.97
N ASN A 156 2.40 -11.63 -15.20
CA ASN A 156 3.18 -11.91 -16.43
C ASN A 156 3.70 -13.37 -16.49
N GLY A 157 2.96 -14.31 -15.90
CA GLY A 157 3.26 -15.73 -15.85
C GLY A 157 2.89 -16.49 -17.12
N ASN A 158 2.95 -17.82 -17.03
CA ASN A 158 2.36 -18.72 -18.04
C ASN A 158 0.88 -19.02 -17.65
N VAL A 159 0.14 -19.59 -18.58
CA VAL A 159 -1.32 -19.82 -18.45
C VAL A 159 -1.72 -20.60 -17.17
N GLU A 160 -0.84 -21.49 -16.66
CA GLU A 160 -1.17 -22.32 -15.48
C GLU A 160 -1.03 -21.54 -14.16
N LEU A 161 -0.18 -20.50 -14.14
CA LEU A 161 0.15 -19.73 -12.95
C LEU A 161 -0.20 -18.24 -13.09
N ASP A 162 -0.97 -17.86 -14.11
CA ASP A 162 -1.19 -16.47 -14.46
C ASP A 162 -2.18 -15.80 -13.48
N LEU A 163 -1.67 -14.80 -12.75
CA LEU A 163 -2.46 -13.97 -11.85
C LEU A 163 -3.57 -13.20 -12.60
N GLN A 164 -3.29 -12.75 -13.82
CA GLN A 164 -4.26 -12.00 -14.61
C GLN A 164 -5.47 -12.85 -15.03
N ASP A 165 -5.25 -14.13 -15.35
CA ASP A 165 -6.33 -15.07 -15.62
C ASP A 165 -7.21 -15.29 -14.38
N ALA A 166 -6.60 -15.42 -13.20
CA ALA A 166 -7.32 -15.54 -11.94
C ALA A 166 -8.16 -14.29 -11.61
N ILE A 167 -7.64 -13.10 -11.94
CA ILE A 167 -8.33 -11.81 -11.77
C ILE A 167 -9.49 -11.67 -12.75
N ASN A 168 -9.34 -12.13 -13.99
CA ASN A 168 -10.32 -11.99 -15.05
C ASN A 168 -11.42 -13.08 -14.99
N HIS A 169 -11.19 -14.15 -14.24
CA HIS A 169 -12.18 -15.23 -14.13
C HIS A 169 -13.36 -14.80 -13.25
N PRO A 170 -14.60 -14.73 -13.80
CA PRO A 170 -15.74 -14.21 -13.06
C PRO A 170 -15.99 -14.94 -11.73
N ALA A 171 -16.20 -14.17 -10.68
CA ALA A 171 -16.61 -14.68 -9.37
C ALA A 171 -18.11 -15.01 -9.39
N GLU A 172 -18.43 -16.28 -9.57
CA GLU A 172 -19.80 -16.77 -9.37
C GLU A 172 -19.98 -17.06 -7.88
N ASP A 173 -21.05 -16.50 -7.28
CA ASP A 173 -21.46 -16.74 -5.89
C ASP A 173 -20.34 -16.52 -4.82
N PHE A 174 -19.48 -15.53 -5.03
CA PHE A 174 -18.48 -15.18 -4.03
C PHE A 174 -19.07 -14.29 -2.93
N THR A 175 -18.95 -14.75 -1.69
CA THR A 175 -19.22 -13.93 -0.49
C THR A 175 -17.90 -13.74 0.26
N ALA A 176 -17.55 -12.50 0.54
CA ALA A 176 -16.37 -12.16 1.31
C ALA A 176 -16.49 -12.65 2.76
N THR A 177 -15.43 -13.23 3.28
CA THR A 177 -15.32 -13.73 4.66
C THR A 177 -14.04 -13.19 5.31
N PRO A 178 -13.91 -11.86 5.50
CA PRO A 178 -12.74 -11.29 6.12
C PRO A 178 -12.56 -11.84 7.54
N SER A 179 -11.32 -11.84 8.03
CA SER A 179 -11.08 -12.19 9.44
C SER A 179 -11.77 -11.18 10.37
N PRO A 180 -12.11 -11.58 11.61
CA PRO A 180 -12.70 -10.67 12.59
C PRO A 180 -11.85 -9.42 12.80
N ALA A 181 -12.48 -8.29 13.12
CA ALA A 181 -11.81 -7.00 13.21
C ALA A 181 -10.64 -6.92 14.22
N ASP A 182 -10.63 -7.78 15.23
CA ASP A 182 -9.58 -7.91 16.22
C ASP A 182 -8.49 -8.94 15.85
N GLU A 183 -8.64 -9.61 14.71
CA GLU A 183 -7.64 -10.54 14.19
C GLU A 183 -6.67 -9.85 13.24
N VAL A 184 -5.54 -10.53 12.96
CA VAL A 184 -4.53 -10.01 12.02
C VAL A 184 -5.13 -9.86 10.64
N ALA A 185 -5.08 -8.65 10.11
CA ALA A 185 -5.46 -8.33 8.74
C ALA A 185 -4.31 -8.58 7.77
N TYR A 186 -3.11 -8.11 8.13
CA TYR A 186 -1.89 -8.31 7.36
C TYR A 186 -0.65 -7.99 8.21
N PHE A 187 0.54 -8.23 7.64
CA PHE A 187 1.80 -7.96 8.29
C PHE A 187 2.51 -6.77 7.65
N GLN A 188 2.93 -5.84 8.49
CA GLN A 188 3.85 -4.77 8.14
C GLN A 188 5.30 -5.22 8.26
N LEU A 189 6.19 -4.59 7.51
CA LEU A 189 7.62 -4.80 7.57
C LEU A 189 8.24 -3.76 8.49
N SER A 190 9.01 -4.18 9.50
CA SER A 190 9.80 -3.25 10.30
C SER A 190 10.95 -2.67 9.48
N GLY A 191 11.30 -1.41 9.74
CA GLY A 191 12.48 -0.75 9.16
C GLY A 191 13.82 -1.23 9.75
N GLY A 192 13.98 -2.53 10.00
CA GLY A 192 15.11 -3.10 10.73
C GLY A 192 16.47 -2.72 10.14
N THR A 193 17.31 -2.08 10.95
CA THR A 193 18.69 -1.70 10.61
C THR A 193 19.70 -2.82 10.89
N THR A 194 19.31 -3.94 11.50
CA THR A 194 20.22 -4.92 12.10
C THR A 194 19.94 -6.38 11.73
N GLY A 195 19.31 -6.67 10.59
CA GLY A 195 19.07 -8.04 10.18
C GLY A 195 17.75 -8.25 9.46
N THR A 196 17.20 -9.46 9.54
CA THR A 196 15.92 -9.80 8.94
C THR A 196 14.80 -8.89 9.43
N PRO A 197 14.02 -8.25 8.55
CA PRO A 197 12.89 -7.43 8.94
C PRO A 197 11.91 -8.25 9.80
N LYS A 198 11.46 -7.64 10.91
CA LYS A 198 10.41 -8.25 11.74
C LYS A 198 9.07 -8.01 11.08
N LEU A 199 8.22 -9.03 11.13
CA LEU A 199 6.84 -8.92 10.70
C LEU A 199 5.98 -8.41 11.87
N ILE A 200 5.28 -7.32 11.61
CA ILE A 200 4.44 -6.64 12.60
C ILE A 200 2.99 -6.93 12.25
N PRO A 201 2.28 -7.77 13.04
CA PRO A 201 0.88 -8.06 12.79
C PRO A 201 0.03 -6.82 13.06
N ARG A 202 -0.80 -6.44 12.10
CA ARG A 202 -1.75 -5.34 12.22
C ARG A 202 -3.17 -5.88 12.13
N THR A 203 -4.02 -5.54 13.09
CA THR A 203 -5.43 -5.92 13.06
C THR A 203 -6.25 -5.00 12.16
N HIS A 204 -7.45 -5.43 11.76
CA HIS A 204 -8.35 -4.56 11.02
C HIS A 204 -8.67 -3.28 11.80
N ASN A 205 -9.04 -3.40 13.07
CA ASN A 205 -9.40 -2.25 13.92
C ASN A 205 -8.29 -1.23 14.06
N ASP A 206 -7.09 -1.69 14.40
CA ASP A 206 -5.91 -0.85 14.60
C ASP A 206 -5.53 -0.09 13.32
N TYR A 207 -5.49 -0.82 12.20
CA TYR A 207 -5.03 -0.24 10.95
C TYR A 207 -6.10 0.63 10.29
N TYR A 208 -7.37 0.25 10.39
CA TYR A 208 -8.49 1.07 9.93
C TYR A 208 -8.53 2.43 10.66
N TYR A 209 -8.31 2.42 11.97
CA TYR A 209 -8.22 3.66 12.75
C TYR A 209 -7.08 4.55 12.27
N SER A 210 -5.88 3.97 12.07
CA SER A 210 -4.72 4.71 11.58
C SER A 210 -4.99 5.38 10.21
N VAL A 211 -5.56 4.62 9.25
CA VAL A 211 -5.92 5.15 7.92
C VAL A 211 -6.95 6.27 8.04
N ARG A 212 -8.03 6.04 8.79
CA ARG A 212 -9.12 7.03 8.97
C ARG A 212 -8.61 8.32 9.57
N ARG A 213 -7.82 8.25 10.64
CA ARG A 213 -7.26 9.45 11.29
C ARG A 213 -6.28 10.19 10.37
N SER A 214 -5.50 9.46 9.59
CA SER A 214 -4.61 10.06 8.59
C SER A 214 -5.40 10.81 7.51
N VAL A 215 -6.50 10.23 7.01
CA VAL A 215 -7.42 10.90 6.06
C VAL A 215 -7.97 12.19 6.61
N GLU A 216 -8.43 12.19 7.88
CA GLU A 216 -8.96 13.37 8.55
C GLU A 216 -7.90 14.48 8.70
N ILE A 217 -6.69 14.14 9.16
CA ILE A 217 -5.58 15.08 9.36
C ILE A 217 -5.09 15.67 8.05
N CYS A 218 -4.99 14.84 7.01
CA CYS A 218 -4.49 15.25 5.69
C CYS A 218 -5.61 15.78 4.78
N GLN A 219 -6.87 15.79 5.25
CA GLN A 219 -8.05 16.31 4.54
C GLN A 219 -8.25 15.68 3.16
N PHE A 220 -8.01 14.36 3.04
CA PHE A 220 -8.27 13.65 1.78
C PHE A 220 -9.77 13.56 1.51
N THR A 221 -10.14 13.74 0.25
CA THR A 221 -11.52 13.75 -0.24
C THR A 221 -11.64 12.96 -1.54
N GLN A 222 -12.84 12.88 -2.10
CA GLN A 222 -13.08 12.29 -3.43
C GLN A 222 -12.32 13.02 -4.57
N GLN A 223 -11.90 14.28 -4.35
CA GLN A 223 -11.08 15.04 -5.29
C GLN A 223 -9.59 14.77 -5.15
N THR A 224 -9.17 13.96 -4.18
CA THR A 224 -7.77 13.60 -4.00
C THR A 224 -7.30 12.73 -5.17
N ARG A 225 -6.25 13.18 -5.84
CA ARG A 225 -5.54 12.46 -6.90
C ARG A 225 -4.09 12.29 -6.45
N TYR A 226 -3.80 11.10 -5.95
CA TYR A 226 -2.54 10.79 -5.28
C TYR A 226 -1.59 10.07 -6.23
N LEU A 227 -0.38 10.62 -6.43
CA LEU A 227 0.68 9.91 -7.13
C LEU A 227 1.43 8.99 -6.14
N CYS A 228 1.34 7.70 -6.36
CA CYS A 228 2.10 6.69 -5.64
C CYS A 228 3.39 6.39 -6.40
N ALA A 229 4.47 7.08 -6.06
CA ALA A 229 5.78 6.98 -6.72
C ALA A 229 6.82 6.22 -5.88
N ILE A 230 6.64 6.14 -4.56
CA ILE A 230 7.44 5.28 -3.68
C ILE A 230 6.81 3.88 -3.62
N PRO A 231 7.53 2.83 -3.16
CA PRO A 231 7.01 1.47 -3.18
C PRO A 231 5.64 1.33 -2.54
N ALA A 232 4.62 0.98 -3.32
CA ALA A 232 3.22 0.93 -2.88
C ALA A 232 2.97 -0.08 -1.75
N ALA A 233 3.78 -1.15 -1.67
CA ALA A 233 3.74 -2.13 -0.59
C ALA A 233 4.30 -1.60 0.74
N HIS A 234 5.02 -0.46 0.74
CA HIS A 234 5.57 0.11 1.96
C HIS A 234 4.50 0.81 2.79
N ASN A 235 4.56 0.68 4.13
CA ASN A 235 3.57 1.28 5.06
C ASN A 235 3.29 2.77 4.77
N TYR A 236 4.32 3.55 4.49
CA TYR A 236 4.18 4.98 4.22
C TYR A 236 3.31 5.25 2.98
N ALA A 237 3.57 4.58 1.86
CA ALA A 237 2.77 4.71 0.64
C ALA A 237 1.37 4.09 0.76
N MET A 238 1.24 3.05 1.61
CA MET A 238 -0.02 2.32 1.76
C MET A 238 -1.03 3.08 2.64
N SER A 239 -0.60 3.67 3.78
CA SER A 239 -1.53 4.09 4.84
C SER A 239 -1.24 5.40 5.56
N SER A 240 -0.28 6.24 5.08
CA SER A 240 0.07 7.49 5.77
C SER A 240 -0.21 8.78 4.95
N PRO A 241 -1.46 9.12 4.62
CA PRO A 241 -2.66 8.31 4.46
C PRO A 241 -2.57 7.30 3.33
N GLY A 242 -1.68 7.57 2.33
CA GLY A 242 -1.34 6.67 1.23
C GLY A 242 -2.53 6.20 0.41
N SER A 243 -2.34 5.10 -0.29
CA SER A 243 -3.35 4.55 -1.20
C SER A 243 -4.63 4.13 -0.48
N LEU A 244 -4.52 3.53 0.73
CA LEU A 244 -5.71 3.14 1.50
C LEU A 244 -6.51 4.36 1.97
N GLY A 245 -5.83 5.47 2.32
CA GLY A 245 -6.50 6.72 2.64
C GLY A 245 -7.23 7.32 1.45
N VAL A 246 -6.64 7.23 0.26
CA VAL A 246 -7.30 7.66 -0.98
C VAL A 246 -8.54 6.83 -1.26
N PHE A 247 -8.43 5.50 -1.16
CA PHE A 247 -9.58 4.61 -1.37
C PHE A 247 -10.68 4.83 -0.33
N LEU A 248 -10.31 5.05 0.94
CA LEU A 248 -11.29 5.37 1.99
C LEU A 248 -12.06 6.67 1.66
N ALA A 249 -11.37 7.68 1.15
CA ALA A 249 -11.95 8.96 0.76
C ALA A 249 -12.72 8.93 -0.58
N GLY A 250 -12.57 7.88 -1.39
CA GLY A 250 -13.16 7.77 -2.73
C GLY A 250 -12.41 8.54 -3.82
N GLY A 251 -11.12 8.82 -3.61
CA GLY A 251 -10.22 9.50 -4.55
C GLY A 251 -9.60 8.57 -5.59
N THR A 252 -8.56 9.04 -6.28
CA THR A 252 -7.86 8.30 -7.33
C THR A 252 -6.37 8.13 -6.99
N VAL A 253 -5.86 6.91 -7.08
CA VAL A 253 -4.42 6.61 -7.02
C VAL A 253 -3.87 6.54 -8.45
N VAL A 254 -2.80 7.29 -8.71
CA VAL A 254 -2.02 7.24 -9.96
C VAL A 254 -0.70 6.54 -9.63
N LEU A 255 -0.38 5.47 -10.33
CA LEU A 255 0.83 4.69 -10.09
C LEU A 255 1.99 5.20 -10.95
N ALA A 256 3.15 5.35 -10.33
CA ALA A 256 4.42 5.55 -11.02
C ALA A 256 5.38 4.40 -10.68
N ALA A 257 6.16 3.95 -11.65
CA ALA A 257 7.10 2.84 -11.47
C ALA A 257 8.23 3.21 -10.49
N ASP A 258 8.65 4.46 -10.48
CA ASP A 258 9.68 5.00 -9.60
C ASP A 258 9.46 6.52 -9.35
N PRO A 259 10.17 7.13 -8.37
CA PRO A 259 9.98 8.54 -8.02
C PRO A 259 10.79 9.53 -8.88
N SER A 260 11.32 9.15 -10.04
CA SER A 260 12.08 10.07 -10.90
C SER A 260 11.20 11.21 -11.41
N ALA A 261 11.78 12.41 -11.54
CA ALA A 261 11.08 13.58 -12.08
C ALA A 261 10.57 13.32 -13.50
N THR A 262 11.37 12.68 -14.35
CA THR A 262 11.05 12.34 -15.73
C THR A 262 9.81 11.46 -15.89
N LEU A 263 9.50 10.60 -14.91
CA LEU A 263 8.26 9.82 -14.89
C LEU A 263 7.14 10.55 -14.16
N CYS A 264 7.43 11.17 -13.03
CA CYS A 264 6.41 11.73 -12.16
C CYS A 264 5.80 13.04 -12.70
N PHE A 265 6.59 13.95 -13.25
CA PHE A 265 6.10 15.26 -13.69
C PHE A 265 5.07 15.15 -14.82
N PRO A 266 5.29 14.36 -15.89
CA PRO A 266 4.27 14.13 -16.91
C PRO A 266 2.99 13.48 -16.37
N LEU A 267 3.10 12.55 -15.38
CA LEU A 267 1.93 11.92 -14.75
C LEU A 267 1.14 12.92 -13.90
N ILE A 268 1.83 13.83 -13.19
CA ILE A 268 1.19 14.89 -12.41
C ILE A 268 0.37 15.79 -13.34
N GLU A 269 0.96 16.24 -14.45
CA GLU A 269 0.29 17.08 -15.44
C GLU A 269 -0.89 16.33 -16.10
N LYS A 270 -0.63 15.16 -16.68
CA LYS A 270 -1.63 14.36 -17.43
C LYS A 270 -2.84 14.03 -16.56
N HIS A 271 -2.61 13.59 -15.33
CA HIS A 271 -3.66 13.11 -14.44
C HIS A 271 -4.11 14.14 -13.40
N GLN A 272 -3.61 15.40 -13.48
CA GLN A 272 -3.98 16.47 -12.56
C GLN A 272 -3.82 16.05 -11.09
N VAL A 273 -2.69 15.42 -10.78
CA VAL A 273 -2.33 14.96 -9.43
C VAL A 273 -2.24 16.15 -8.49
N ASN A 274 -2.86 16.05 -7.32
CA ASN A 274 -2.84 17.13 -6.34
C ASN A 274 -2.13 16.77 -5.02
N VAL A 275 -1.81 15.49 -4.80
CA VAL A 275 -1.06 15.02 -3.63
C VAL A 275 -0.04 13.98 -4.07
N THR A 276 1.15 14.03 -3.48
CA THR A 276 2.13 12.93 -3.57
C THR A 276 2.92 12.80 -2.29
N ALA A 277 3.54 11.64 -2.08
CA ALA A 277 4.42 11.35 -0.96
C ALA A 277 5.80 10.94 -1.47
N LEU A 278 6.86 11.53 -0.89
CA LEU A 278 8.24 11.26 -1.25
C LEU A 278 9.09 11.02 0.01
N VAL A 279 10.29 10.48 -0.21
CA VAL A 279 11.36 10.44 0.78
C VAL A 279 12.38 11.56 0.49
N PRO A 280 13.16 12.04 1.49
CA PRO A 280 14.07 13.17 1.28
C PRO A 280 15.02 13.06 0.08
N PRO A 281 15.62 11.90 -0.25
CA PRO A 281 16.43 11.78 -1.46
C PRO A 281 15.64 12.06 -2.75
N ALA A 282 14.40 11.59 -2.86
CA ALA A 282 13.58 11.85 -4.04
C ALA A 282 13.21 13.34 -4.17
N VAL A 283 12.96 14.03 -3.05
CA VAL A 283 12.77 15.49 -3.03
C VAL A 283 13.99 16.22 -3.58
N SER A 284 15.21 15.80 -3.17
CA SER A 284 16.45 16.38 -3.68
C SER A 284 16.58 16.21 -5.18
N LEU A 285 16.22 15.03 -5.72
CA LEU A 285 16.25 14.75 -7.16
C LEU A 285 15.22 15.59 -7.93
N TRP A 286 14.02 15.80 -7.38
CA TRP A 286 13.02 16.67 -8.02
C TRP A 286 13.49 18.14 -8.07
N LEU A 287 14.05 18.65 -6.98
CA LEU A 287 14.59 20.01 -6.94
C LEU A 287 15.79 20.19 -7.89
N GLN A 288 16.64 19.14 -8.02
CA GLN A 288 17.71 19.13 -9.00
C GLN A 288 17.17 19.15 -10.44
N ALA A 289 16.20 18.31 -10.76
CA ALA A 289 15.59 18.25 -12.09
C ALA A 289 14.98 19.61 -12.52
N LEU A 290 14.31 20.31 -11.57
CA LEU A 290 13.81 21.67 -11.82
C LEU A 290 14.94 22.66 -12.10
N THR A 291 16.09 22.54 -11.41
CA THR A 291 17.26 23.39 -11.66
C THR A 291 17.91 23.08 -13.02
N GLU A 292 17.86 21.83 -13.47
CA GLU A 292 18.42 21.35 -14.73
C GLU A 292 17.49 21.59 -15.93
N GLY A 293 16.29 22.13 -15.72
CA GLY A 293 15.41 22.60 -16.80
C GLY A 293 14.09 21.83 -16.96
N GLU A 294 13.78 20.89 -16.08
CA GLU A 294 12.44 20.28 -16.06
C GLU A 294 11.37 21.33 -15.77
N SER A 295 10.20 21.13 -16.35
CA SER A 295 9.17 22.17 -16.34
C SER A 295 8.37 22.19 -15.04
N ARG A 296 8.51 23.23 -14.24
CA ARG A 296 7.64 23.49 -13.09
C ARG A 296 6.16 23.56 -13.47
N ALA A 297 5.82 23.93 -14.70
CA ALA A 297 4.43 23.99 -15.17
C ALA A 297 3.73 22.62 -15.05
N GLN A 298 4.45 21.52 -15.20
CA GLN A 298 3.91 20.17 -15.04
C GLN A 298 3.45 19.87 -13.61
N LEU A 299 3.93 20.63 -12.62
CA LEU A 299 3.56 20.50 -11.21
C LEU A 299 2.41 21.42 -10.79
N ALA A 300 1.78 22.16 -11.72
CA ALA A 300 0.79 23.18 -11.40
C ALA A 300 -0.43 22.67 -10.63
N SER A 301 -0.82 21.41 -10.81
CA SER A 301 -1.94 20.79 -10.11
C SER A 301 -1.58 20.32 -8.68
N LEU A 302 -0.28 20.16 -8.37
CA LEU A 302 0.19 19.64 -7.09
C LEU A 302 -0.06 20.66 -5.98
N LYS A 303 -0.83 20.26 -4.98
CA LYS A 303 -1.19 21.10 -3.82
C LYS A 303 -0.43 20.71 -2.55
N LEU A 304 -0.17 19.42 -2.38
CA LEU A 304 0.43 18.87 -1.17
C LEU A 304 1.53 17.87 -1.52
N LEU A 305 2.72 18.11 -0.98
CA LEU A 305 3.82 17.16 -0.96
C LEU A 305 4.05 16.69 0.47
N GLN A 306 3.81 15.41 0.72
CA GLN A 306 4.15 14.75 1.98
C GLN A 306 5.59 14.25 1.90
N VAL A 307 6.37 14.46 2.97
CA VAL A 307 7.75 13.97 3.04
C VAL A 307 7.97 13.23 4.36
N GLY A 308 8.36 11.96 4.24
CA GLY A 308 8.55 11.06 5.38
C GLY A 308 9.58 9.96 5.11
N GLY A 309 9.65 8.98 5.99
CA GLY A 309 10.61 7.87 5.92
C GLY A 309 12.01 8.20 6.46
N ALA A 310 12.40 9.48 6.49
CA ALA A 310 13.60 9.99 7.12
C ALA A 310 13.41 11.49 7.43
N ARG A 311 14.31 12.04 8.27
CA ARG A 311 14.29 13.48 8.58
C ARG A 311 14.62 14.31 7.35
N LEU A 312 13.72 15.22 6.97
CA LEU A 312 13.99 16.25 5.97
C LEU A 312 14.79 17.40 6.60
N SER A 313 15.86 17.86 5.94
CA SER A 313 16.59 19.03 6.41
C SER A 313 15.76 20.30 6.26
N ALA A 314 15.88 21.25 7.19
CA ALA A 314 15.18 22.54 7.12
C ALA A 314 15.45 23.29 5.81
N THR A 315 16.69 23.19 5.30
CA THR A 315 17.08 23.79 4.01
C THR A 315 16.26 23.23 2.84
N LEU A 316 16.12 21.90 2.76
CA LEU A 316 15.29 21.27 1.71
C LEU A 316 13.79 21.56 1.92
N ALA A 317 13.33 21.52 3.18
CA ALA A 317 11.94 21.81 3.52
C ALA A 317 11.51 23.21 3.06
N ALA A 318 12.37 24.22 3.27
CA ALA A 318 12.11 25.61 2.86
C ALA A 318 12.04 25.79 1.33
N ARG A 319 12.74 24.96 0.56
CA ARG A 319 12.74 25.02 -0.91
C ARG A 319 11.47 24.51 -1.56
N ILE A 320 10.77 23.57 -0.92
CA ILE A 320 9.57 22.93 -1.50
C ILE A 320 8.49 23.95 -1.89
N PRO A 321 8.00 24.82 -1.01
CA PRO A 321 6.98 25.81 -1.38
C PRO A 321 7.49 26.80 -2.44
N ALA A 322 8.77 27.16 -2.39
CA ALA A 322 9.35 28.15 -3.31
C ALA A 322 9.57 27.60 -4.72
N GLU A 323 10.12 26.39 -4.85
CA GLU A 323 10.57 25.83 -6.11
C GLU A 323 9.60 24.83 -6.72
N ILE A 324 8.99 23.93 -5.92
CA ILE A 324 7.95 23.00 -6.39
C ILE A 324 6.60 23.73 -6.49
N GLY A 325 6.29 24.60 -5.53
CA GLY A 325 5.09 25.45 -5.57
C GLY A 325 3.88 24.86 -4.87
N CYS A 326 4.07 23.86 -4.00
CA CYS A 326 3.03 23.22 -3.23
C CYS A 326 3.29 23.31 -1.72
N GLN A 327 2.29 23.00 -0.92
CA GLN A 327 2.43 22.90 0.52
C GLN A 327 3.25 21.66 0.89
N LEU A 328 4.14 21.79 1.88
CA LEU A 328 4.83 20.69 2.52
C LEU A 328 4.04 20.19 3.73
N GLN A 329 3.93 18.88 3.88
CA GLN A 329 3.54 18.22 5.12
C GLN A 329 4.63 17.20 5.49
N GLN A 330 5.26 17.35 6.64
CA GLN A 330 6.23 16.38 7.12
C GLN A 330 5.53 15.24 7.84
N VAL A 331 6.00 14.02 7.61
CA VAL A 331 5.42 12.79 8.15
C VAL A 331 6.49 11.99 8.88
N PHE A 332 6.23 11.65 10.14
CA PHE A 332 7.02 10.71 10.90
C PHE A 332 6.16 9.51 11.28
N GLY A 333 6.60 8.31 10.94
CA GLY A 333 5.85 7.09 11.25
C GLY A 333 6.73 5.87 11.41
N MET A 334 6.13 4.84 11.98
CA MET A 334 6.74 3.52 12.12
C MET A 334 5.68 2.44 11.87
N ALA A 335 6.12 1.28 11.42
CA ALA A 335 5.23 0.17 11.07
C ALA A 335 4.43 -0.36 12.29
N GLU A 336 4.94 -0.14 13.51
CA GLU A 336 4.32 -0.53 14.77
C GLU A 336 3.05 0.27 15.10
N GLY A 337 2.78 1.41 14.42
CA GLY A 337 1.50 2.11 14.51
C GLY A 337 1.55 3.61 14.68
N LEU A 338 2.65 4.20 15.13
CA LEU A 338 2.76 5.64 15.29
C LEU A 338 2.85 6.31 13.91
N VAL A 339 2.00 7.31 13.67
CA VAL A 339 2.12 8.24 12.53
C VAL A 339 1.82 9.65 13.03
N ASN A 340 2.78 10.56 12.86
CA ASN A 340 2.67 11.98 13.13
C ASN A 340 2.72 12.79 11.84
N TYR A 341 2.03 13.91 11.83
CA TYR A 341 1.99 14.85 10.72
C TYR A 341 2.18 16.28 11.26
N THR A 342 2.88 17.12 10.52
CA THR A 342 2.66 18.55 10.68
C THR A 342 1.22 18.87 10.24
N ALA A 343 0.49 19.71 10.99
CA ALA A 343 -0.84 20.11 10.58
C ALA A 343 -0.80 20.99 9.33
N LEU A 344 -1.84 20.93 8.49
CA LEU A 344 -1.88 21.72 7.25
C LEU A 344 -1.95 23.22 7.50
N ASP A 345 -2.44 23.65 8.67
CA ASP A 345 -2.54 25.04 9.13
C ASP A 345 -1.42 25.43 10.11
N ASP A 346 -0.41 24.56 10.34
CA ASP A 346 0.74 24.92 11.16
C ASP A 346 1.53 26.09 10.52
N ALA A 347 2.15 26.89 11.38
CA ALA A 347 3.05 27.94 10.93
C ALA A 347 4.23 27.31 10.11
N GLN A 348 4.64 27.98 9.06
CA GLN A 348 5.71 27.50 8.17
C GLN A 348 7.00 27.13 8.92
N GLU A 349 7.34 27.87 9.96
CA GLU A 349 8.50 27.57 10.82
C GLU A 349 8.39 26.19 11.48
N ARG A 350 7.19 25.79 11.95
CA ARG A 350 6.94 24.47 12.52
C ARG A 350 7.03 23.40 11.43
N ILE A 351 6.39 23.61 10.27
CA ILE A 351 6.42 22.67 9.16
C ILE A 351 7.86 22.41 8.69
N ILE A 352 8.72 23.44 8.66
CA ILE A 352 10.12 23.30 8.21
C ILE A 352 10.98 22.56 9.24
N ASN A 353 10.76 22.78 10.54
CA ASN A 353 11.70 22.34 11.58
C ASN A 353 11.27 21.10 12.35
N THR A 354 10.02 20.61 12.17
CA THR A 354 9.47 19.47 12.93
C THR A 354 8.82 18.44 12.01
N GLN A 355 8.47 17.29 12.58
CA GLN A 355 7.72 16.23 11.89
C GLN A 355 6.33 15.98 12.55
N GLY A 356 5.80 17.00 13.18
CA GLY A 356 4.54 16.96 13.91
C GLY A 356 4.67 16.87 15.41
#